data_730c317fdbeed4fd1553bb6501942e1d
#
_entry.id   730c317fdbeed4fd1553bb6501942e1d
#
_cell.length_a   1.000
_cell.length_b   1.000
_cell.length_c   1.000
_cell.angle_alpha   90.00
_cell.angle_beta   90.00
_cell.angle_gamma   90.00
#
_symmetry.space_group_name_H-M   'P 1'
#
loop_
_entity.id
_entity.type
_entity.pdbx_description
1 polymer ?
#
loop_
_entity_poly.entity_id
_entity_poly.type
_entity_poly.pdbx_seq_one_letter_code
_entity_poly.pdbx_strand_id
1 'polypeptide(L)'
;MKIDIKTVKAVYSMLIATSVLRELGLPPADEIEFELLPVSDKVMATYTPDPDTIGVCPERHRFLTSLIKSMVHEIIHMANHYYGKSYLRHDKNFEQLRKKIADEFGFDENEI
;
A
#
# COMPACT_ATOMS: atom_id res chain seq x y z
N MET A 1 -12.06 14.61 -3.61
CA MET A 1 -11.49 14.01 -2.38
C MET A 1 -10.19 14.69 -2.06
N LYS A 2 -10.04 15.11 -0.81
CA LYS A 2 -8.78 15.70 -0.35
C LYS A 2 -7.93 14.61 0.31
N ILE A 3 -6.71 14.44 -0.17
CA ILE A 3 -5.77 13.47 0.39
C ILE A 3 -4.75 14.20 1.24
N ASP A 4 -4.82 13.99 2.56
CA ASP A 4 -3.86 14.46 3.53
C ASP A 4 -3.32 13.27 4.33
N ILE A 5 -2.41 13.51 5.25
CA ILE A 5 -1.81 12.44 6.06
C ILE A 5 -2.88 11.68 6.85
N LYS A 6 -3.87 12.39 7.39
CA LYS A 6 -4.96 11.76 8.15
C LYS A 6 -5.76 10.79 7.27
N THR A 7 -6.04 11.17 6.02
CA THR A 7 -6.73 10.31 5.06
C THR A 7 -5.91 9.06 4.76
N VAL A 8 -4.62 9.21 4.51
CA VAL A 8 -3.72 8.09 4.20
C VAL A 8 -3.66 7.12 5.37
N LYS A 9 -3.51 7.63 6.60
CA LYS A 9 -3.49 6.79 7.81
C LYS A 9 -4.81 6.03 8.00
N ALA A 10 -5.94 6.69 7.76
CA ALA A 10 -7.25 6.06 7.88
C ALA A 10 -7.43 4.94 6.85
N VAL A 11 -7.03 5.17 5.61
CA VAL A 11 -7.10 4.14 4.56
C VAL A 11 -6.19 2.97 4.90
N TYR A 12 -4.97 3.22 5.35
CA TYR A 12 -4.06 2.16 5.79
C TYR A 12 -4.69 1.32 6.90
N SER A 13 -5.23 1.96 7.94
CA SER A 13 -5.85 1.26 9.07
C SER A 13 -7.03 0.39 8.62
N MET A 14 -7.84 0.89 7.69
CA MET A 14 -8.94 0.13 7.11
C MET A 14 -8.44 -1.09 6.34
N LEU A 15 -7.40 -0.91 5.53
CA LEU A 15 -6.87 -1.98 4.69
C LEU A 15 -6.25 -3.11 5.51
N ILE A 16 -5.45 -2.81 6.53
CA ILE A 16 -4.82 -3.85 7.35
C ILE A 16 -5.81 -4.59 8.24
N ALA A 17 -7.03 -4.06 8.39
CA ALA A 17 -8.11 -4.73 9.11
C ALA A 17 -8.87 -5.74 8.25
N THR A 18 -8.71 -5.72 6.93
CA THR A 18 -9.32 -6.69 6.03
C THR A 18 -8.71 -8.07 6.22
N SER A 19 -9.48 -9.14 5.94
CA SER A 19 -9.09 -10.49 6.36
C SER A 19 -7.74 -10.94 5.80
N VAL A 20 -7.45 -10.72 4.52
CA VAL A 20 -6.17 -11.12 3.92
C VAL A 20 -5.00 -10.35 4.55
N LEU A 21 -5.13 -9.03 4.67
CA LEU A 21 -4.03 -8.20 5.19
C LEU A 21 -3.87 -8.35 6.70
N ARG A 22 -4.97 -8.57 7.43
CA ARG A 22 -4.91 -8.82 8.87
C ARG A 22 -4.08 -10.05 9.22
N GLU A 23 -4.16 -11.09 8.40
CA GLU A 23 -3.39 -12.33 8.61
C GLU A 23 -1.88 -12.10 8.52
N LEU A 24 -1.46 -11.03 7.86
CA LEU A 24 -0.03 -10.71 7.70
C LEU A 24 0.61 -10.12 8.95
N GLY A 25 -0.19 -9.68 9.92
CA GLY A 25 0.34 -9.12 11.17
C GLY A 25 1.13 -7.84 10.98
N LEU A 26 0.71 -6.99 10.05
CA LEU A 26 1.41 -5.74 9.77
C LEU A 26 1.25 -4.73 10.91
N PRO A 27 2.21 -3.80 11.09
CA PRO A 27 2.14 -2.84 12.19
C PRO A 27 0.94 -1.89 12.05
N PRO A 28 0.39 -1.42 13.18
CA PRO A 28 -0.67 -0.42 13.14
C PRO A 28 -0.15 0.91 12.61
N ALA A 29 -1.07 1.78 12.18
CA ALA A 29 -0.71 3.05 11.55
C ALA A 29 0.19 3.93 12.43
N ASP A 30 0.06 3.84 13.76
CA ASP A 30 0.86 4.65 14.68
C ASP A 30 2.32 4.21 14.77
N GLU A 31 2.66 3.05 14.23
CA GLU A 31 4.03 2.51 14.27
C GLU A 31 4.78 2.69 12.95
N ILE A 32 4.14 3.26 11.93
CA ILE A 32 4.81 3.54 10.66
C ILE A 32 4.68 5.02 10.30
N GLU A 33 5.51 5.45 9.35
CA GLU A 33 5.51 6.80 8.87
C GLU A 33 4.71 6.93 7.58
N PHE A 34 4.04 8.08 7.41
CA PHE A 34 3.33 8.41 6.19
C PHE A 34 3.80 9.77 5.69
N GLU A 35 3.94 9.90 4.38
CA GLU A 35 4.34 11.17 3.78
C GLU A 35 3.52 11.45 2.51
N LEU A 36 3.35 12.74 2.22
CA LEU A 36 2.76 13.18 0.96
C LEU A 36 3.90 13.51 0.00
N LEU A 37 3.91 12.85 -1.14
CA LEU A 37 4.95 13.03 -2.15
C LEU A 37 4.64 14.23 -3.04
N PRO A 38 5.68 14.91 -3.56
CA PRO A 38 5.48 16.02 -4.49
C PRO A 38 4.83 15.56 -5.79
N VAL A 39 4.30 16.50 -6.54
CA VAL A 39 3.70 16.24 -7.85
C VAL A 39 4.72 15.50 -8.74
N SER A 40 4.28 14.41 -9.35
CA SER A 40 5.11 13.58 -10.21
C SER A 40 4.23 12.92 -11.29
N ASP A 41 4.77 12.83 -12.49
CA ASP A 41 4.14 12.09 -13.59
C ASP A 41 4.55 10.61 -13.61
N LYS A 42 5.47 10.21 -12.72
CA LYS A 42 6.03 8.85 -12.71
C LYS A 42 5.72 8.07 -11.43
N VAL A 43 5.59 8.74 -10.29
CA VAL A 43 5.45 8.10 -9.00
C VAL A 43 4.06 8.35 -8.42
N MET A 44 3.32 7.29 -8.13
CA MET A 44 2.01 7.37 -7.48
C MET A 44 2.11 7.17 -5.98
N ALA A 45 2.96 6.24 -5.55
CA ALA A 45 3.18 5.92 -4.15
C ALA A 45 4.53 5.22 -4.00
N THR A 46 5.02 5.13 -2.76
CA THR A 46 6.29 4.48 -2.44
C THR A 46 6.20 3.72 -1.13
N TYR A 47 7.06 2.73 -0.97
CA TYR A 47 7.36 2.13 0.32
C TYR A 47 8.86 2.09 0.52
N THR A 48 9.33 2.54 1.70
CA THR A 48 10.73 2.41 2.11
C THR A 48 10.80 1.91 3.55
N PRO A 49 11.71 1.00 3.86
CA PRO A 49 11.90 0.51 5.24
C PRO A 49 12.81 1.43 6.06
N ASP A 50 12.88 1.16 7.36
CA ASP A 50 13.86 1.68 8.33
C ASP A 50 13.88 3.22 8.48
N PRO A 51 12.79 3.85 8.91
CA PRO A 51 11.53 3.28 9.38
C PRO A 51 10.57 2.99 8.22
N ASP A 52 9.65 2.06 8.45
CA ASP A 52 8.60 1.79 7.47
C ASP A 52 7.88 3.08 7.11
N THR A 53 7.93 3.45 5.83
CA THR A 53 7.35 4.70 5.34
C THR A 53 6.54 4.44 4.08
N ILE A 54 5.27 4.84 4.10
CA ILE A 54 4.42 4.81 2.90
C ILE A 54 4.21 6.25 2.45
N GLY A 55 4.65 6.55 1.23
CA GLY A 55 4.46 7.83 0.59
C GLY A 55 3.37 7.75 -0.46
N VAL A 56 2.57 8.80 -0.57
CA VAL A 56 1.47 8.90 -1.55
C VAL A 56 1.57 10.25 -2.23
N CYS A 57 1.46 10.25 -3.55
CA CYS A 57 1.38 11.48 -4.34
C CYS A 57 -0.11 11.87 -4.49
N PRO A 58 -0.62 12.88 -3.76
CA PRO A 58 -2.05 13.20 -3.80
C PRO A 58 -2.53 13.59 -5.19
N GLU A 59 -1.70 14.25 -5.97
CA GLU A 59 -2.04 14.73 -7.31
C GLU A 59 -2.32 13.60 -8.31
N ARG A 60 -1.88 12.37 -7.99
CA ARG A 60 -2.06 11.20 -8.85
C ARG A 60 -3.32 10.40 -8.52
N HIS A 61 -4.08 10.81 -7.51
CA HIS A 61 -5.24 10.05 -7.04
C HIS A 61 -6.49 10.93 -7.00
N ARG A 62 -7.38 10.72 -7.98
CA ARG A 62 -8.65 11.45 -8.07
C ARG A 62 -9.77 10.76 -7.31
N PHE A 63 -9.69 9.45 -7.18
CA PHE A 63 -10.74 8.61 -6.58
C PHE A 63 -10.18 7.77 -5.45
N LEU A 64 -11.04 7.44 -4.49
CA LEU A 64 -10.67 6.58 -3.36
C LEU A 64 -10.15 5.23 -3.85
N THR A 65 -10.76 4.66 -4.89
CA THR A 65 -10.32 3.37 -5.44
C THR A 65 -8.89 3.40 -5.96
N SER A 66 -8.46 4.49 -6.60
CA SER A 66 -7.07 4.61 -7.05
C SER A 66 -6.10 4.72 -5.87
N LEU A 67 -6.48 5.44 -4.82
CA LEU A 67 -5.69 5.53 -3.60
C LEU A 67 -5.55 4.15 -2.93
N ILE A 68 -6.65 3.41 -2.81
CA ILE A 68 -6.65 2.07 -2.24
C ILE A 68 -5.71 1.16 -3.03
N LYS A 69 -5.79 1.15 -4.35
CA LYS A 69 -4.94 0.30 -5.20
C LYS A 69 -3.46 0.62 -5.02
N SER A 70 -3.10 1.90 -5.02
CA SER A 70 -1.71 2.32 -4.81
C SER A 70 -1.21 1.94 -3.42
N MET A 71 -2.01 2.13 -2.39
CA MET A 71 -1.62 1.78 -1.02
C MET A 71 -1.49 0.28 -0.84
N VAL A 72 -2.38 -0.52 -1.42
CA VAL A 72 -2.27 -1.98 -1.39
C VAL A 72 -0.95 -2.41 -2.04
N HIS A 73 -0.58 -1.83 -3.16
CA HIS A 73 0.68 -2.11 -3.84
C HIS A 73 1.88 -1.91 -2.90
N GLU A 74 1.93 -0.77 -2.20
CA GLU A 74 3.02 -0.48 -1.27
C GLU A 74 2.96 -1.36 -0.01
N ILE A 75 1.76 -1.70 0.46
CA ILE A 75 1.59 -2.63 1.59
C ILE A 75 2.15 -4.02 1.23
N ILE A 76 1.98 -4.47 -0.01
CA ILE A 76 2.56 -5.75 -0.45
C ILE A 76 4.09 -5.71 -0.37
N HIS A 77 4.71 -4.61 -0.80
CA HIS A 77 6.17 -4.44 -0.66
C HIS A 77 6.59 -4.50 0.82
N MET A 78 5.86 -3.83 1.69
CA MET A 78 6.13 -3.85 3.13
C MET A 78 6.00 -5.26 3.71
N ALA A 79 4.94 -5.98 3.35
CA ALA A 79 4.71 -7.35 3.81
C ALA A 79 5.87 -8.27 3.38
N ASN A 80 6.33 -8.16 2.15
CA ASN A 80 7.47 -8.94 1.68
C ASN A 80 8.73 -8.64 2.46
N HIS A 81 8.97 -7.38 2.80
CA HIS A 81 10.10 -6.99 3.64
C HIS A 81 10.01 -7.67 5.02
N TYR A 82 8.84 -7.65 5.64
CA TYR A 82 8.62 -8.27 6.96
C TYR A 82 8.86 -9.78 6.97
N TYR A 83 8.59 -10.45 5.85
CA TYR A 83 8.80 -11.89 5.73
C TYR A 83 10.18 -12.24 5.16
N GLY A 84 11.13 -11.31 5.18
CA GLY A 84 12.49 -11.56 4.73
C GLY A 84 12.63 -11.73 3.23
N LYS A 85 11.65 -11.24 2.46
CA LYS A 85 11.66 -11.31 0.99
C LYS A 85 12.03 -9.97 0.40
N SER A 86 12.33 -9.94 -0.91
CA SER A 86 12.63 -8.69 -1.58
C SER A 86 11.41 -7.78 -1.58
N TYR A 87 11.57 -6.55 -1.06
CA TYR A 87 10.51 -5.54 -1.10
C TYR A 87 10.60 -4.64 -2.34
N LEU A 88 11.66 -4.80 -3.14
CA LEU A 88 11.89 -3.95 -4.32
C LEU A 88 11.35 -4.56 -5.62
N ARG A 89 11.07 -5.85 -5.62
CA ARG A 89 10.74 -6.58 -6.85
C ARG A 89 9.27 -6.96 -6.91
N HIS A 90 8.72 -6.93 -8.12
CA HIS A 90 7.42 -7.54 -8.41
C HIS A 90 7.65 -9.00 -8.83
N ASP A 91 8.22 -9.77 -7.93
CA ASP A 91 8.55 -11.18 -8.16
C ASP A 91 7.36 -12.10 -7.88
N LYS A 92 7.60 -13.41 -7.82
CA LYS A 92 6.57 -14.41 -7.56
C LYS A 92 5.86 -14.16 -6.23
N ASN A 93 6.60 -13.75 -5.19
CA ASN A 93 6.00 -13.47 -3.89
C ASN A 93 5.04 -12.28 -3.96
N PHE A 94 5.43 -11.23 -4.67
CA PHE A 94 4.56 -10.08 -4.90
C PHE A 94 3.30 -10.50 -5.67
N GLU A 95 3.46 -11.24 -6.75
CA GLU A 95 2.34 -11.67 -7.59
C GLU A 95 1.33 -12.54 -6.85
N GLN A 96 1.81 -13.46 -6.01
CA GLN A 96 0.93 -14.35 -5.24
C GLN A 96 0.08 -13.54 -4.25
N LEU A 97 0.68 -12.60 -3.53
CA LEU A 97 -0.04 -11.79 -2.56
C LEU A 97 -0.96 -10.80 -3.26
N ARG A 98 -0.51 -10.20 -4.37
CA ARG A 98 -1.33 -9.30 -5.18
C ARG A 98 -2.61 -9.99 -5.65
N LYS A 99 -2.51 -11.18 -6.18
CA LYS A 99 -3.66 -11.96 -6.64
C LYS A 99 -4.63 -12.24 -5.52
N LYS A 100 -4.12 -12.66 -4.37
CA LYS A 100 -4.94 -12.98 -3.20
C LYS A 100 -5.74 -11.77 -2.73
N ILE A 101 -5.11 -10.61 -2.68
CA ILE A 101 -5.76 -9.36 -2.27
C ILE A 101 -6.77 -8.90 -3.31
N ALA A 102 -6.40 -8.96 -4.58
CA ALA A 102 -7.30 -8.59 -5.67
C ALA A 102 -8.57 -9.43 -5.65
N ASP A 103 -8.44 -10.75 -5.44
CA ASP A 103 -9.58 -11.65 -5.34
C ASP A 103 -10.50 -11.27 -4.18
N GLU A 104 -9.94 -10.95 -3.01
CA GLU A 104 -10.74 -10.54 -1.87
C GLU A 104 -11.50 -9.23 -2.10
N PHE A 105 -10.82 -8.25 -2.71
CA PHE A 105 -11.39 -6.92 -2.90
C PHE A 105 -12.24 -6.80 -4.17
N GLY A 106 -12.18 -7.79 -5.05
CA GLY A 106 -12.87 -7.72 -6.34
C GLY A 106 -12.17 -6.80 -7.34
N PHE A 107 -10.87 -6.59 -7.21
CA PHE A 107 -10.07 -5.81 -8.15
C PHE A 107 -9.48 -6.72 -9.23
N ASP A 108 -9.20 -6.13 -10.39
CA ASP A 108 -8.33 -6.76 -11.38
C ASP A 108 -6.90 -6.72 -10.83
N GLU A 109 -6.24 -7.87 -10.74
CA GLU A 109 -4.88 -7.95 -10.19
C GLU A 109 -3.88 -7.08 -10.95
N ASN A 110 -4.12 -6.78 -12.22
CA ASN A 110 -3.24 -5.92 -13.02
C ASN A 110 -3.39 -4.44 -12.69
N GLU A 111 -4.38 -4.08 -11.87
CA GLU A 111 -4.59 -2.70 -11.45
C GLU A 111 -3.96 -2.36 -10.10
N ILE A 112 -3.31 -3.33 -9.48
CA ILE A 112 -2.66 -3.14 -8.17
C ILE A 112 -1.14 -3.09 -8.31
#